data_f55f4f106ec2d40737e5b70e2422fc85
#
_entry.id   f55f4f106ec2d40737e5b70e2422fc85
#
_cell.length_a   1.000
_cell.length_b   1.000
_cell.length_c   1.000
_cell.angle_alpha   90.00
_cell.angle_beta   90.00
_cell.angle_gamma   90.00
#
_symmetry.space_group_name_H-M   'P 1'
#
loop_
_entity.id
_entity.type
_entity.pdbx_description
1 polymer ?
#
loop_
_entity_poly.entity_id
_entity_poly.type
_entity_poly.pdbx_seq_one_letter_code
_entity_poly.pdbx_strand_id
1 'polypeptide(L)'
;NFSGSLRGMATSIYKISNDIRFLASGPRCGFGELSLPENEPGSSIMPGKVNPTQIEALTMVCSHIIGNDTAVGFAGSQGHFELNVFKPVIAYNVLQSLQLLGDATSSFTLRCLKNISPNEKRISDLMWGSLMLVTALTPKIGYDAATKIAKAAHLNGTTLEEEAIKSGLIDKKTFTNIVRPEKMINPTN
;
A
#
# COMPACT_ATOMS: atom_id res chain seq x y z
N ASN A 1 11.77 -22.70 12.72
CA ASN A 1 10.37 -22.47 12.28
C ASN A 1 9.78 -21.21 12.91
N PHE A 2 9.81 -21.04 14.26
CA PHE A 2 9.16 -19.91 14.93
C PHE A 2 9.74 -18.54 14.51
N SER A 3 11.06 -18.39 14.48
CA SER A 3 11.74 -17.18 14.00
C SER A 3 11.39 -16.85 12.54
N GLY A 4 11.34 -17.87 11.68
CA GLY A 4 10.89 -17.71 10.30
C GLY A 4 9.45 -17.22 10.17
N SER A 5 8.56 -17.61 11.10
CA SER A 5 7.18 -17.08 11.14
C SER A 5 7.16 -15.59 11.52
N LEU A 6 8.01 -15.17 12.48
CA LEU A 6 8.15 -13.76 12.82
C LEU A 6 8.68 -12.93 11.63
N ARG A 7 9.65 -13.47 10.89
CA ARG A 7 10.13 -12.84 9.65
C ARG A 7 9.02 -12.72 8.62
N GLY A 8 8.23 -13.77 8.40
CA GLY A 8 7.09 -13.75 7.48
C GLY A 8 6.07 -12.67 7.85
N MET A 9 5.74 -12.54 9.14
CA MET A 9 4.89 -11.48 9.66
C MET A 9 5.50 -10.10 9.44
N ALA A 10 6.78 -9.91 9.79
CA ALA A 10 7.50 -8.65 9.59
C ALA A 10 7.51 -8.23 8.11
N THR A 11 7.72 -9.16 7.18
CA THR A 11 7.69 -8.89 5.74
C THR A 11 6.31 -8.41 5.28
N SER A 12 5.24 -9.03 5.76
CA SER A 12 3.86 -8.63 5.43
C SER A 12 3.52 -7.25 5.98
N ILE A 13 3.87 -6.99 7.23
CA ILE A 13 3.66 -5.70 7.90
C ILE A 13 4.49 -4.59 7.23
N TYR A 14 5.73 -4.89 6.84
CA TYR A 14 6.59 -3.97 6.09
C TYR A 14 5.91 -3.52 4.79
N LYS A 15 5.36 -4.47 4.03
CA LYS A 15 4.64 -4.18 2.78
C LYS A 15 3.43 -3.29 3.03
N ILE A 16 2.55 -3.67 3.96
CA ILE A 16 1.35 -2.90 4.31
C ILE A 16 1.70 -1.47 4.74
N SER A 17 2.72 -1.33 5.58
CA SER A 17 3.17 -0.03 6.07
C SER A 17 3.67 0.88 4.95
N ASN A 18 4.43 0.34 4.01
CA ASN A 18 4.90 1.10 2.85
C ASN A 18 3.76 1.48 1.90
N ASP A 19 2.76 0.63 1.69
CA ASP A 19 1.57 0.99 0.90
C ASP A 19 0.85 2.20 1.53
N ILE A 20 0.60 2.16 2.83
CA ILE A 20 -0.02 3.28 3.56
C ILE A 20 0.82 4.56 3.41
N ARG A 21 2.15 4.45 3.55
CA ARG A 21 3.07 5.57 3.35
C ARG A 21 2.97 6.15 1.94
N PHE A 22 2.90 5.29 0.93
CA PHE A 22 2.80 5.70 -0.47
C PHE A 22 1.48 6.40 -0.75
N LEU A 23 0.36 5.84 -0.31
CA LEU A 23 -0.97 6.43 -0.45
C LEU A 23 -1.09 7.78 0.26
N ALA A 24 -0.35 7.98 1.35
CA ALA A 24 -0.31 9.24 2.09
C ALA A 24 0.72 10.25 1.56
N SER A 25 1.47 9.93 0.50
CA SER A 25 2.49 10.82 -0.06
C SER A 25 1.89 12.09 -0.64
N GLY A 26 2.55 13.19 -0.42
CA GLY A 26 2.11 14.51 -0.90
C GLY A 26 2.25 15.59 0.17
N PRO A 27 1.26 16.47 0.36
CA PRO A 27 -0.17 16.36 -0.02
C PRO A 27 -0.52 16.72 -1.47
N ARG A 28 0.32 17.49 -2.18
CA ARG A 28 -0.03 17.95 -3.54
C ARG A 28 0.74 17.22 -4.65
N CYS A 29 1.98 16.82 -4.38
CA CYS A 29 2.91 16.22 -5.35
C CYS A 29 3.02 14.70 -5.22
N GLY A 30 2.09 14.04 -4.56
CA GLY A 30 2.04 12.59 -4.38
C GLY A 30 0.65 12.03 -4.60
N PHE A 31 0.41 10.82 -4.14
CA PHE A 31 -0.92 10.22 -4.23
C PHE A 31 -1.94 11.01 -3.43
N GLY A 32 -1.63 11.30 -2.17
CA GLY A 32 -2.48 12.11 -1.31
C GLY A 32 -3.86 11.51 -1.05
N GLU A 33 -4.01 10.18 -1.18
CA GLU A 33 -5.27 9.48 -0.97
C GLU A 33 -5.60 9.29 0.51
N LEU A 34 -4.57 9.22 1.36
CA LEU A 34 -4.71 9.10 2.80
C LEU A 34 -4.10 10.31 3.52
N SER A 35 -4.73 10.72 4.60
CA SER A 35 -4.18 11.66 5.58
C SER A 35 -3.77 10.90 6.82
N LEU A 36 -2.50 11.06 7.22
CA LEU A 36 -1.95 10.48 8.44
C LEU A 36 -2.07 11.47 9.61
N PRO A 37 -2.19 10.98 10.84
CA PRO A 37 -2.18 11.84 12.02
C PRO A 37 -0.82 12.50 12.20
N GLU A 38 -0.85 13.76 12.62
CA GLU A 38 0.34 14.54 12.98
C GLU A 38 0.69 14.25 14.44
N ASN A 39 1.72 13.44 14.67
CA ASN A 39 2.14 13.05 16.01
C ASN A 39 3.23 13.95 16.59
N GLU A 40 4.03 14.58 15.73
CA GLU A 40 5.14 15.45 16.09
C GLU A 40 5.45 16.46 15.00
N PRO A 41 6.17 17.55 15.30
CA PRO A 41 6.65 18.48 14.28
C PRO A 41 7.49 17.75 13.23
N GLY A 42 7.12 17.87 11.96
CA GLY A 42 7.73 17.10 10.88
C GLY A 42 9.11 17.58 10.44
N SER A 43 9.46 18.85 10.71
CA SER A 43 10.72 19.43 10.29
C SER A 43 10.98 20.78 10.98
N SER A 44 12.25 21.09 11.29
CA SER A 44 12.66 22.40 11.78
C SER A 44 12.75 23.46 10.69
N ILE A 45 12.84 23.07 9.41
CA ILE A 45 13.06 23.96 8.28
C ILE A 45 11.90 24.00 7.27
N MET A 46 10.95 23.07 7.37
CA MET A 46 9.77 22.99 6.49
C MET A 46 8.49 23.06 7.32
N PRO A 47 7.93 24.27 7.51
CA PRO A 47 6.68 24.43 8.26
C PRO A 47 5.54 23.62 7.66
N GLY A 48 4.75 22.96 8.50
CA GLY A 48 3.60 22.17 8.06
C GLY A 48 3.94 20.81 7.44
N LYS A 49 5.21 20.38 7.45
CA LYS A 49 5.58 19.02 7.01
C LYS A 49 5.12 18.00 8.04
N VAL A 50 4.42 16.96 7.58
CA VAL A 50 4.05 15.78 8.37
C VAL A 50 4.92 14.62 7.93
N ASN A 51 5.63 13.99 8.88
CA ASN A 51 6.40 12.77 8.62
C ASN A 51 5.59 11.53 9.02
N PRO A 52 5.68 10.43 8.27
CA PRO A 52 5.04 9.17 8.61
C PRO A 52 5.87 8.38 9.64
N THR A 53 6.22 9.00 10.77
CA THR A 53 7.20 8.50 11.74
C THR A 53 6.83 7.15 12.35
N GLN A 54 5.54 6.88 12.57
CA GLN A 54 5.10 5.58 13.07
C GLN A 54 5.32 4.46 12.04
N ILE A 55 5.17 4.77 10.75
CA ILE A 55 5.46 3.86 9.65
C ILE A 55 6.97 3.65 9.53
N GLU A 56 7.74 4.72 9.63
CA GLU A 56 9.21 4.65 9.56
C GLU A 56 9.77 3.79 10.70
N ALA A 57 9.31 3.99 11.93
CA ALA A 57 9.69 3.18 13.07
C ALA A 57 9.34 1.69 12.86
N LEU A 58 8.12 1.40 12.42
CA LEU A 58 7.67 0.03 12.19
C LEU A 58 8.47 -0.66 11.08
N THR A 59 8.77 0.03 9.99
CA THR A 59 9.57 -0.53 8.89
C THR A 59 11.02 -0.80 9.31
N MET A 60 11.61 0.06 10.16
CA MET A 60 12.93 -0.19 10.76
C MET A 60 12.92 -1.42 11.66
N VAL A 61 11.90 -1.59 12.48
CA VAL A 61 11.71 -2.78 13.32
C VAL A 61 11.58 -4.04 12.46
N CYS A 62 10.78 -4.00 11.38
CA CYS A 62 10.65 -5.14 10.47
C CYS A 62 12.00 -5.53 9.84
N SER A 63 12.80 -4.55 9.43
CA SER A 63 14.15 -4.78 8.88
C SER A 63 15.06 -5.44 9.91
N HIS A 64 15.02 -4.98 11.15
CA HIS A 64 15.80 -5.54 12.27
C HIS A 64 15.42 -7.00 12.55
N ILE A 65 14.13 -7.33 12.54
CA ILE A 65 13.63 -8.70 12.76
C ILE A 65 14.12 -9.66 11.65
N ILE A 66 14.18 -9.19 10.41
CA ILE A 66 14.75 -9.99 9.30
C ILE A 66 16.22 -10.29 9.57
N GLY A 67 16.99 -9.33 10.07
CA GLY A 67 18.38 -9.53 10.49
C GLY A 67 18.52 -10.53 11.64
N ASN A 68 17.66 -10.42 12.65
CA ASN A 68 17.62 -11.34 13.81
C ASN A 68 17.28 -12.78 13.36
N ASP A 69 16.35 -12.97 12.43
CA ASP A 69 16.03 -14.30 11.88
C ASP A 69 17.22 -14.93 11.16
N THR A 70 18.00 -14.13 10.44
CA THR A 70 19.24 -14.60 9.82
C THR A 70 20.26 -15.09 10.86
N ALA A 71 20.43 -14.31 11.93
CA ALA A 71 21.30 -14.71 13.05
C ALA A 71 20.81 -16.00 13.75
N VAL A 72 19.50 -16.12 13.96
CA VAL A 72 18.87 -17.33 14.54
C VAL A 72 19.05 -18.54 13.64
N GLY A 73 18.87 -18.39 12.31
CA GLY A 73 19.06 -19.46 11.33
C GLY A 73 20.49 -19.96 11.34
N PHE A 74 21.46 -19.06 11.31
CA PHE A 74 22.87 -19.41 11.40
C PHE A 74 23.23 -20.09 12.73
N ALA A 75 22.78 -19.52 13.85
CA ALA A 75 23.00 -20.10 15.18
C ALA A 75 22.35 -21.48 15.32
N GLY A 76 21.19 -21.69 14.69
CA GLY A 76 20.50 -23.00 14.70
C GLY A 76 21.20 -24.08 13.89
N SER A 77 22.04 -23.69 12.90
CA SER A 77 22.85 -24.66 12.12
C SER A 77 24.12 -25.09 12.86
N GLN A 78 24.44 -24.49 14.00
CA GLN A 78 25.63 -24.81 14.76
C GLN A 78 25.35 -25.97 15.73
N GLY A 79 26.45 -26.53 16.23
CA GLY A 79 26.41 -27.59 17.24
C GLY A 79 27.41 -28.71 16.92
N HIS A 80 27.80 -29.43 17.96
CA HIS A 80 28.64 -30.61 17.87
C HIS A 80 27.91 -31.75 18.55
N PHE A 81 27.64 -32.80 17.79
CA PHE A 81 26.81 -33.93 18.21
C PHE A 81 25.43 -33.44 18.73
N GLU A 82 25.10 -33.66 19.98
CA GLU A 82 23.77 -33.34 20.55
C GLU A 82 23.76 -32.01 21.31
N LEU A 83 24.82 -31.17 21.21
CA LEU A 83 24.89 -29.90 21.92
C LEU A 83 25.07 -28.69 20.99
N ASN A 84 24.13 -27.77 21.03
CA ASN A 84 24.24 -26.45 20.43
C ASN A 84 24.46 -25.40 21.53
N VAL A 85 25.63 -24.74 21.52
CA VAL A 85 26.01 -23.72 22.50
C VAL A 85 25.50 -22.32 22.11
N PHE A 86 24.91 -22.12 20.95
CA PHE A 86 24.40 -20.83 20.46
C PHE A 86 23.00 -20.46 21.01
N LYS A 87 22.47 -21.24 21.95
CA LYS A 87 21.15 -20.98 22.56
C LYS A 87 20.97 -19.54 23.08
N PRO A 88 21.94 -18.88 23.71
CA PRO A 88 21.78 -17.49 24.14
C PRO A 88 21.55 -16.52 22.99
N VAL A 89 22.24 -16.70 21.86
CA VAL A 89 22.04 -15.89 20.65
C VAL A 89 20.65 -16.12 20.09
N ILE A 90 20.21 -17.36 20.00
CA ILE A 90 18.86 -17.72 19.52
C ILE A 90 17.80 -17.08 20.42
N ALA A 91 17.92 -17.28 21.74
CA ALA A 91 16.95 -16.76 22.70
C ALA A 91 16.87 -15.23 22.66
N TYR A 92 18.02 -14.55 22.68
CA TYR A 92 18.06 -13.09 22.64
C TYR A 92 17.38 -12.53 21.39
N ASN A 93 17.76 -12.99 20.20
CA ASN A 93 17.22 -12.45 18.96
C ASN A 93 15.72 -12.77 18.78
N VAL A 94 15.25 -13.94 19.21
CA VAL A 94 13.83 -14.30 19.16
C VAL A 94 13.01 -13.43 20.13
N LEU A 95 13.42 -13.32 21.37
CA LEU A 95 12.69 -12.54 22.38
C LEU A 95 12.67 -11.05 22.04
N GLN A 96 13.81 -10.50 21.58
CA GLN A 96 13.88 -9.12 21.12
C GLN A 96 12.94 -8.88 19.92
N SER A 97 12.92 -9.80 18.96
CA SER A 97 12.02 -9.69 17.79
C SER A 97 10.55 -9.69 18.19
N LEU A 98 10.16 -10.54 19.15
CA LEU A 98 8.80 -10.58 19.69
C LEU A 98 8.40 -9.25 20.34
N GLN A 99 9.27 -8.76 21.22
CA GLN A 99 9.01 -7.51 21.96
C GLN A 99 8.91 -6.33 20.99
N LEU A 100 9.91 -6.15 20.12
CA LEU A 100 9.93 -5.03 19.17
C LEU A 100 8.74 -5.05 18.21
N LEU A 101 8.35 -6.24 17.71
CA LEU A 101 7.20 -6.35 16.81
C LEU A 101 5.89 -6.03 17.55
N GLY A 102 5.73 -6.53 18.77
CA GLY A 102 4.57 -6.25 19.61
C GLY A 102 4.42 -4.78 19.93
N ASP A 103 5.49 -4.14 20.40
CA ASP A 103 5.50 -2.72 20.77
C ASP A 103 5.28 -1.81 19.55
N ALA A 104 5.98 -2.07 18.44
CA ALA A 104 5.88 -1.27 17.23
C ALA A 104 4.51 -1.39 16.57
N THR A 105 3.92 -2.58 16.50
CA THR A 105 2.56 -2.75 15.95
C THR A 105 1.49 -2.11 16.83
N SER A 106 1.64 -2.19 18.14
CA SER A 106 0.74 -1.51 19.10
C SER A 106 0.82 0.01 18.95
N SER A 107 2.03 0.57 18.91
CA SER A 107 2.24 2.01 18.67
C SER A 107 1.67 2.46 17.34
N PHE A 108 1.97 1.74 16.27
CA PHE A 108 1.44 2.01 14.93
C PHE A 108 -0.08 1.99 14.88
N THR A 109 -0.70 1.00 15.51
CA THR A 109 -2.16 0.90 15.58
C THR A 109 -2.78 2.09 16.30
N LEU A 110 -2.25 2.43 17.48
CA LEU A 110 -2.82 3.47 18.33
C LEU A 110 -2.57 4.88 17.78
N ARG A 111 -1.38 5.13 17.26
CA ARG A 111 -0.90 6.47 16.89
C ARG A 111 -0.98 6.76 15.38
N CYS A 112 -1.24 5.75 14.56
CA CYS A 112 -1.37 5.93 13.11
C CYS A 112 -2.69 5.36 12.62
N LEU A 113 -2.90 4.04 12.62
CA LEU A 113 -4.04 3.40 11.96
C LEU A 113 -5.40 3.90 12.44
N LYS A 114 -5.59 4.11 13.73
CA LYS A 114 -6.89 4.57 14.29
C LYS A 114 -7.29 5.96 13.81
N ASN A 115 -6.35 6.75 13.34
CA ASN A 115 -6.56 8.16 12.98
C ASN A 115 -6.26 8.45 11.51
N ILE A 116 -6.08 7.41 10.69
CA ILE A 116 -6.01 7.57 9.24
C ILE A 116 -7.38 7.98 8.72
N SER A 117 -7.42 8.96 7.82
CA SER A 117 -8.63 9.35 7.11
C SER A 117 -8.43 9.33 5.60
N PRO A 118 -9.45 8.92 4.82
CA PRO A 118 -9.38 8.98 3.36
C PRO A 118 -9.59 10.41 2.86
N ASN A 119 -8.87 10.81 1.84
CA ASN A 119 -9.13 12.02 1.07
C ASN A 119 -10.09 11.70 -0.07
N GLU A 120 -11.38 11.58 0.24
CA GLU A 120 -12.42 11.09 -0.67
C GLU A 120 -12.42 11.81 -2.02
N LYS A 121 -12.26 13.14 -2.01
CA LYS A 121 -12.18 13.92 -3.23
C LYS A 121 -10.98 13.51 -4.08
N ARG A 122 -9.80 13.37 -3.49
CA ARG A 122 -8.59 12.97 -4.20
C ARG A 122 -8.69 11.56 -4.77
N ILE A 123 -9.23 10.63 -3.99
CA ILE A 123 -9.50 9.25 -4.41
C ILE A 123 -10.46 9.25 -5.60
N SER A 124 -11.54 10.02 -5.53
CA SER A 124 -12.51 10.14 -6.60
C SER A 124 -11.88 10.72 -7.88
N ASP A 125 -11.11 11.81 -7.75
CA ASP A 125 -10.45 12.46 -8.90
C ASP A 125 -9.47 11.49 -9.60
N LEU A 126 -8.68 10.75 -8.84
CA LEU A 126 -7.73 9.75 -9.38
C LEU A 126 -8.47 8.55 -10.00
N MET A 127 -9.52 8.07 -9.37
CA MET A 127 -10.34 6.96 -9.87
C MET A 127 -10.97 7.32 -11.22
N TRP A 128 -11.63 8.47 -11.31
CA TRP A 128 -12.27 8.91 -12.57
C TRP A 128 -11.27 9.31 -13.66
N GLY A 129 -10.05 9.69 -13.27
CA GLY A 129 -8.94 9.90 -14.20
C GLY A 129 -8.29 8.60 -14.70
N SER A 130 -8.63 7.45 -14.12
CA SER A 130 -8.02 6.17 -14.47
C SER A 130 -8.51 5.64 -15.80
N LEU A 131 -7.58 5.35 -16.73
CA LEU A 131 -7.89 4.71 -18.01
C LEU A 131 -8.36 3.25 -17.87
N MET A 132 -8.15 2.62 -16.71
CA MET A 132 -8.61 1.24 -16.46
C MET A 132 -10.14 1.10 -16.49
N LEU A 133 -10.87 2.18 -16.24
CA LEU A 133 -12.34 2.21 -16.31
C LEU A 133 -12.87 1.87 -17.70
N VAL A 134 -12.05 1.98 -18.76
CA VAL A 134 -12.41 1.58 -20.12
C VAL A 134 -12.80 0.11 -20.22
N THR A 135 -12.33 -0.73 -19.30
CA THR A 135 -12.67 -2.16 -19.24
C THR A 135 -14.19 -2.39 -19.16
N ALA A 136 -14.91 -1.50 -18.47
CA ALA A 136 -16.37 -1.58 -18.39
C ALA A 136 -17.08 -1.40 -19.74
N LEU A 137 -16.45 -0.73 -20.70
CA LEU A 137 -17.02 -0.50 -22.05
C LEU A 137 -16.84 -1.70 -22.96
N THR A 138 -15.85 -2.55 -22.70
CA THR A 138 -15.47 -3.68 -23.59
C THR A 138 -16.64 -4.60 -23.97
N PRO A 139 -17.55 -4.98 -23.05
CA PRO A 139 -18.68 -5.83 -23.41
C PRO A 139 -19.66 -5.17 -24.41
N LYS A 140 -19.71 -3.85 -24.45
CA LYS A 140 -20.64 -3.08 -25.27
C LYS A 140 -20.08 -2.73 -26.67
N ILE A 141 -18.79 -2.32 -26.72
CA ILE A 141 -18.17 -1.78 -27.93
C ILE A 141 -17.04 -2.65 -28.49
N GLY A 142 -16.67 -3.72 -27.78
CA GLY A 142 -15.56 -4.59 -28.13
C GLY A 142 -14.19 -4.05 -27.67
N TYR A 143 -13.22 -4.94 -27.62
CA TYR A 143 -11.87 -4.67 -27.11
C TYR A 143 -11.12 -3.60 -27.93
N ASP A 144 -11.17 -3.71 -29.27
CA ASP A 144 -10.42 -2.80 -30.15
C ASP A 144 -10.93 -1.36 -30.09
N ALA A 145 -12.24 -1.17 -30.01
CA ALA A 145 -12.84 0.16 -29.85
C ALA A 145 -12.52 0.75 -28.46
N ALA A 146 -12.63 -0.04 -27.41
CA ALA A 146 -12.26 0.36 -26.06
C ALA A 146 -10.77 0.77 -25.98
N THR A 147 -9.88 -0.01 -26.63
CA THR A 147 -8.45 0.31 -26.69
C THR A 147 -8.19 1.64 -27.41
N LYS A 148 -8.89 1.92 -28.51
CA LYS A 148 -8.76 3.20 -29.23
C LYS A 148 -9.17 4.37 -28.36
N ILE A 149 -10.28 4.27 -27.64
CA ILE A 149 -10.78 5.30 -26.73
C ILE A 149 -9.75 5.57 -25.62
N ALA A 150 -9.23 4.52 -24.95
CA ALA A 150 -8.23 4.70 -23.89
C ALA A 150 -6.94 5.35 -24.40
N LYS A 151 -6.45 4.94 -25.57
CA LYS A 151 -5.27 5.55 -26.20
C LYS A 151 -5.51 7.00 -26.59
N ALA A 152 -6.68 7.32 -27.12
CA ALA A 152 -7.04 8.70 -27.46
C ALA A 152 -7.11 9.57 -26.23
N ALA A 153 -7.75 9.11 -25.16
CA ALA A 153 -7.81 9.82 -23.88
C ALA A 153 -6.41 10.11 -23.32
N HIS A 154 -5.51 9.12 -23.38
CA HIS A 154 -4.12 9.31 -22.94
C HIS A 154 -3.37 10.33 -23.79
N LEU A 155 -3.43 10.23 -25.09
CA LEU A 155 -2.71 11.10 -26.04
C LEU A 155 -3.20 12.55 -25.98
N ASN A 156 -4.52 12.73 -25.83
CA ASN A 156 -5.15 14.05 -25.84
C ASN A 156 -5.21 14.69 -24.44
N GLY A 157 -4.87 13.95 -23.37
CA GLY A 157 -5.04 14.43 -22.00
C GLY A 157 -6.50 14.66 -21.61
N THR A 158 -7.43 13.94 -22.22
CA THR A 158 -8.87 14.01 -22.02
C THR A 158 -9.37 12.86 -21.13
N THR A 159 -10.63 12.92 -20.70
CA THR A 159 -11.26 11.83 -19.95
C THR A 159 -11.73 10.70 -20.87
N LEU A 160 -11.92 9.51 -20.32
CA LEU A 160 -12.54 8.40 -21.07
C LEU A 160 -13.97 8.75 -21.54
N GLU A 161 -14.73 9.50 -20.73
CA GLU A 161 -16.08 9.94 -21.09
C GLU A 161 -16.05 10.81 -22.33
N GLU A 162 -15.19 11.83 -22.38
CA GLU A 162 -15.05 12.73 -23.51
C GLU A 162 -14.69 11.98 -24.81
N GLU A 163 -13.70 11.10 -24.76
CA GLU A 163 -13.29 10.34 -25.96
C GLU A 163 -14.31 9.26 -26.36
N ALA A 164 -15.02 8.65 -25.41
CA ALA A 164 -16.08 7.71 -25.69
C ALA A 164 -17.25 8.39 -26.45
N ILE A 165 -17.68 9.56 -25.98
CA ILE A 165 -18.73 10.35 -26.63
C ILE A 165 -18.26 10.82 -28.02
N LYS A 166 -17.04 11.34 -28.14
CA LYS A 166 -16.45 11.82 -29.39
C LYS A 166 -16.29 10.70 -30.42
N SER A 167 -16.09 9.46 -29.98
CA SER A 167 -16.04 8.31 -30.91
C SER A 167 -17.36 8.01 -31.59
N GLY A 168 -18.48 8.54 -31.11
CA GLY A 168 -19.84 8.26 -31.60
C GLY A 168 -20.37 6.87 -31.26
N LEU A 169 -19.61 6.03 -30.55
CA LEU A 169 -19.99 4.67 -30.21
C LEU A 169 -20.87 4.59 -28.98
N ILE A 170 -20.74 5.58 -28.07
CA ILE A 170 -21.46 5.64 -26.81
C ILE A 170 -21.89 7.08 -26.52
N ASP A 171 -23.12 7.26 -26.09
CA ASP A 171 -23.60 8.53 -25.56
C ASP A 171 -23.30 8.65 -24.06
N LYS A 172 -23.43 9.87 -23.54
CA LYS A 172 -23.17 10.17 -22.11
C LYS A 172 -24.00 9.31 -21.16
N LYS A 173 -25.28 9.11 -21.46
CA LYS A 173 -26.20 8.33 -20.62
C LYS A 173 -25.77 6.87 -20.57
N THR A 174 -25.39 6.30 -21.67
CA THR A 174 -24.89 4.93 -21.78
C THR A 174 -23.55 4.79 -21.06
N PHE A 175 -22.62 5.75 -21.21
CA PHE A 175 -21.36 5.77 -20.50
C PHE A 175 -21.56 5.73 -18.98
N THR A 176 -22.36 6.64 -18.42
CA THR A 176 -22.65 6.72 -16.99
C THR A 176 -23.32 5.45 -16.44
N ASN A 177 -24.14 4.78 -17.27
CA ASN A 177 -24.79 3.54 -16.85
C ASN A 177 -23.85 2.33 -16.84
N ILE A 178 -22.86 2.30 -17.72
CA ILE A 178 -21.93 1.17 -17.88
C ILE A 178 -20.71 1.33 -17.00
N VAL A 179 -20.08 2.51 -16.98
CA VAL A 179 -18.85 2.77 -16.22
C VAL A 179 -19.24 3.07 -14.78
N ARG A 180 -19.27 2.02 -14.00
CA ARG A 180 -19.65 2.05 -12.59
C ARG A 180 -18.56 1.36 -11.75
N PRO A 181 -17.58 2.13 -11.23
CA PRO A 181 -16.44 1.59 -10.50
C PRO A 181 -16.84 0.65 -9.37
N GLU A 182 -17.94 0.95 -8.67
CA GLU A 182 -18.46 0.13 -7.58
C GLU A 182 -18.92 -1.28 -8.02
N LYS A 183 -19.16 -1.48 -9.30
CA LYS A 183 -19.50 -2.81 -9.87
C LYS A 183 -18.29 -3.56 -10.41
N MET A 184 -17.12 -2.90 -10.47
CA MET A 184 -15.89 -3.51 -11.00
C MET A 184 -15.06 -4.24 -9.94
N ILE A 185 -15.40 -4.09 -8.67
CA ILE A 185 -14.63 -4.63 -7.52
C ILE A 185 -15.14 -6.00 -7.03
N ASN A 186 -16.27 -6.46 -7.55
CA ASN A 186 -16.84 -7.75 -7.18
C ASN A 186 -16.88 -8.67 -8.42
N PRO A 187 -16.76 -10.01 -8.23
CA PRO A 187 -16.99 -10.95 -9.32
C PRO A 187 -18.40 -10.72 -9.90
N THR A 188 -18.46 -10.57 -11.22
CA THR A 188 -19.75 -10.62 -11.94
C THR A 188 -20.21 -12.06 -11.93
N ASN A 189 -21.33 -12.34 -11.25
CA ASN A 189 -22.04 -13.60 -11.35
C ASN A 189 -22.59 -13.78 -12.77
#